data_539f99f735662327c079509939f32723
#
_entry.id   539f99f735662327c079509939f32723
#
_cell.length_a   1.000
_cell.length_b   1.000
_cell.length_c   1.000
_cell.angle_alpha   90.00
_cell.angle_beta   90.00
_cell.angle_gamma   90.00
#
_symmetry.space_group_name_H-M   'P 1'
#
loop_
_entity.id
_entity.type
_entity.pdbx_description
1 polymer ?
#
loop_
_entity_poly.entity_id
_entity_poly.type
_entity_poly.pdbx_seq_one_letter_code
_entity_poly.pdbx_strand_id
1 'polypeptide(L)'
;MTTHRDAFHPRLTNPAPIVRRPPSFGKDDAHIETDLIVIPTEDGHSWDGMIFRPRHGAVDPRLAVLVIHGSVGNYLTGMPRRLAFHLAQEGYAALTANTRMANYGVFFGTGLIDRAQLDIAGAVRALRERGFGRIILLGYSMGSTMVSQYQAVHEPPEVVGVCTIAHPLSLPQSLRRRWERFGSIPSYNEMCTIISRQMEGGDDPERDRIIIVRRATGPTEHPEDAEIWTYRTWWKSRGPEALSAESRRWVGLLRVPLALIQAADDPLIPQPEGALLATLAQEGGCPEVHLEYIEGANHTFDGHELDAVDATIQWVTDLARRARAVRRRLRIRIG
;
A
#
# COMPACT_ATOMS: atom_id res chain seq x y z
N MET A 1 37.64 26.21 42.57
CA MET A 1 37.41 25.19 41.53
C MET A 1 36.09 24.48 41.84
N THR A 2 35.03 25.01 41.30
CA THR A 2 33.67 24.51 41.53
C THR A 2 33.11 24.12 40.17
N THR A 3 32.92 22.84 40.00
CA THR A 3 32.39 22.24 38.76
C THR A 3 30.85 22.29 38.82
N HIS A 4 30.26 23.18 38.06
CA HIS A 4 28.84 23.14 37.74
C HIS A 4 28.62 22.06 36.67
N ARG A 5 27.98 20.95 37.06
CA ARG A 5 27.28 20.04 36.20
C ARG A 5 25.79 20.33 36.36
N ASP A 6 25.27 21.28 35.60
CA ASP A 6 23.83 21.39 35.42
C ASP A 6 23.40 20.39 34.35
N ALA A 7 22.82 19.31 34.83
CA ALA A 7 22.15 18.35 33.99
C ALA A 7 20.87 18.97 33.44
N PHE A 8 20.87 19.24 32.15
CA PHE A 8 19.66 19.64 31.42
C PHE A 8 18.78 18.37 31.30
N HIS A 9 17.84 18.21 32.21
CA HIS A 9 16.72 17.30 32.03
C HIS A 9 15.57 18.07 31.37
N PRO A 10 15.30 17.89 30.07
CA PRO A 10 14.05 18.34 29.52
C PRO A 10 12.95 17.51 30.22
N ARG A 11 12.05 18.19 30.95
CA ARG A 11 10.79 17.58 31.38
C ARG A 11 10.03 17.24 30.11
N LEU A 12 10.08 15.95 29.72
CA LEU A 12 9.14 15.40 28.79
C LEU A 12 7.76 15.55 29.43
N THR A 13 7.07 16.64 29.12
CA THR A 13 5.63 16.69 29.27
C THR A 13 5.10 15.70 28.25
N ASN A 14 4.91 14.45 28.67
CA ASN A 14 4.13 13.48 27.91
C ASN A 14 2.81 14.17 27.56
N PRO A 15 2.51 14.50 26.29
CA PRO A 15 1.14 14.73 25.91
C PRO A 15 0.39 13.48 26.31
N ALA A 16 -0.73 13.65 27.02
CA ALA A 16 -1.57 12.53 27.40
C ALA A 16 -1.70 11.63 26.18
N PRO A 17 -1.42 10.32 26.29
CA PRO A 17 -1.54 9.45 25.14
C PRO A 17 -2.93 9.67 24.61
N ILE A 18 -3.04 10.02 23.33
CA ILE A 18 -4.29 9.91 22.60
C ILE A 18 -4.55 8.40 22.61
N VAL A 19 -5.23 7.93 23.64
CA VAL A 19 -5.79 6.59 23.69
C VAL A 19 -6.91 6.64 22.66
N ARG A 20 -6.52 6.52 21.38
CA ARG A 20 -7.45 6.03 20.38
C ARG A 20 -7.82 4.66 20.94
N ARG A 21 -9.03 4.55 21.45
CA ARG A 21 -9.56 3.23 21.80
C ARG A 21 -9.22 2.33 20.63
N PRO A 22 -8.52 1.19 20.82
CA PRO A 22 -8.47 0.19 19.78
C PRO A 22 -9.91 0.02 19.33
N PRO A 23 -10.19 -0.07 18.01
CA PRO A 23 -11.54 -0.34 17.55
C PRO A 23 -12.03 -1.47 18.45
N SER A 24 -13.13 -1.24 19.13
CA SER A 24 -13.68 -2.22 20.06
C SER A 24 -13.81 -3.50 19.25
N PHE A 25 -13.03 -4.52 19.59
CA PHE A 25 -13.32 -5.87 19.15
C PHE A 25 -14.63 -6.21 19.85
N GLY A 26 -15.74 -5.79 19.23
CA GLY A 26 -17.08 -5.96 19.74
C GLY A 26 -17.55 -7.39 19.50
N LYS A 27 -18.76 -7.69 19.93
CA LYS A 27 -19.42 -8.99 19.68
C LYS A 27 -19.43 -9.42 18.21
N ASP A 28 -19.21 -8.49 17.28
CA ASP A 28 -19.16 -8.73 15.84
C ASP A 28 -17.88 -9.46 15.37
N ASP A 29 -16.82 -9.46 16.18
CA ASP A 29 -15.56 -10.17 15.85
C ASP A 29 -15.73 -11.70 15.93
N ALA A 30 -16.77 -12.18 16.58
CA ALA A 30 -17.08 -13.61 16.65
C ALA A 30 -17.36 -14.24 15.26
N HIS A 31 -17.62 -13.43 14.24
CA HIS A 31 -17.92 -13.87 12.88
C HIS A 31 -16.72 -13.91 11.95
N ILE A 32 -15.55 -13.43 12.39
CA ILE A 32 -14.32 -13.41 11.60
C ILE A 32 -13.31 -14.40 12.17
N GLU A 33 -12.69 -15.17 11.30
CA GLU A 33 -11.56 -16.03 11.59
C GLU A 33 -10.29 -15.38 11.03
N THR A 34 -9.22 -15.38 11.82
CA THR A 34 -7.93 -14.81 11.41
C THR A 34 -6.83 -15.84 11.59
N ASP A 35 -5.95 -15.95 10.58
CA ASP A 35 -4.75 -16.79 10.64
C ASP A 35 -3.52 -15.99 10.21
N LEU A 36 -2.44 -16.13 10.97
CA LEU A 36 -1.12 -15.71 10.52
C LEU A 36 -0.59 -16.74 9.51
N ILE A 37 -0.03 -16.25 8.42
CA ILE A 37 0.55 -17.11 7.40
C ILE A 37 1.96 -16.64 7.03
N VAL A 38 2.80 -17.60 6.69
CA VAL A 38 4.10 -17.35 6.09
C VAL A 38 3.96 -17.44 4.58
N ILE A 39 4.51 -16.46 3.88
CA ILE A 39 4.42 -16.30 2.42
C ILE A 39 5.83 -16.43 1.85
N PRO A 40 6.22 -17.61 1.35
CA PRO A 40 7.51 -17.81 0.71
C PRO A 40 7.54 -17.16 -0.68
N THR A 41 8.70 -16.60 -1.05
CA THR A 41 8.97 -15.99 -2.35
C THR A 41 9.97 -16.82 -3.16
N GLU A 42 10.03 -16.59 -4.47
CA GLU A 42 10.92 -17.34 -5.38
C GLU A 42 12.40 -17.09 -5.13
N ASP A 43 12.74 -15.92 -4.59
CA ASP A 43 14.11 -15.55 -4.23
C ASP A 43 14.53 -16.00 -2.82
N GLY A 44 13.77 -16.93 -2.23
CA GLY A 44 14.13 -17.61 -0.98
C GLY A 44 13.81 -16.84 0.29
N HIS A 45 13.08 -15.72 0.19
CA HIS A 45 12.60 -14.97 1.36
C HIS A 45 11.23 -15.47 1.79
N SER A 46 10.82 -15.04 2.97
CA SER A 46 9.48 -15.29 3.50
C SER A 46 8.95 -14.06 4.18
N TRP A 47 7.68 -13.76 3.95
CA TRP A 47 6.98 -12.63 4.53
C TRP A 47 5.82 -13.11 5.39
N ASP A 48 5.44 -12.26 6.34
CA ASP A 48 4.25 -12.49 7.13
C ASP A 48 3.03 -11.90 6.45
N GLY A 49 1.90 -12.55 6.65
CA GLY A 49 0.59 -12.04 6.27
C GLY A 49 -0.47 -12.50 7.25
N MET A 50 -1.59 -11.82 7.27
CA MET A 50 -2.77 -12.19 8.03
C MET A 50 -3.95 -12.35 7.11
N ILE A 51 -4.54 -13.53 7.10
CA ILE A 51 -5.78 -13.79 6.37
C ILE A 51 -6.96 -13.60 7.31
N PHE A 52 -7.96 -12.86 6.84
CA PHE A 52 -9.25 -12.63 7.49
C PHE A 52 -10.32 -13.34 6.68
N ARG A 53 -11.13 -14.15 7.31
CA ARG A 53 -12.20 -14.91 6.64
C ARG A 53 -13.51 -14.78 7.40
N PRO A 54 -14.66 -14.64 6.72
CA PRO A 54 -15.95 -14.83 7.36
C PRO A 54 -16.08 -16.28 7.82
N ARG A 55 -16.47 -16.52 9.06
CA ARG A 55 -16.74 -17.89 9.57
C ARG A 55 -17.92 -18.54 8.88
N HIS A 56 -18.91 -17.71 8.53
CA HIS A 56 -20.14 -18.14 7.88
C HIS A 56 -20.55 -17.11 6.83
N GLY A 57 -21.35 -17.53 5.84
CA GLY A 57 -21.96 -16.59 4.91
C GLY A 57 -21.02 -15.96 3.89
N ALA A 58 -19.90 -16.64 3.53
CA ALA A 58 -19.01 -16.13 2.49
C ALA A 58 -19.79 -15.79 1.21
N VAL A 59 -19.68 -14.52 0.79
CA VAL A 59 -20.36 -14.00 -0.41
C VAL A 59 -19.85 -14.70 -1.66
N ASP A 60 -18.54 -14.88 -1.80
CA ASP A 60 -17.92 -15.68 -2.84
C ASP A 60 -16.73 -16.46 -2.26
N PRO A 61 -16.89 -17.77 -1.98
CA PRO A 61 -15.84 -18.57 -1.31
C PRO A 61 -14.59 -18.77 -2.15
N ARG A 62 -14.61 -18.39 -3.43
CA ARG A 62 -13.46 -18.48 -4.34
C ARG A 62 -12.80 -17.13 -4.62
N LEU A 63 -13.34 -16.04 -4.07
CA LEU A 63 -12.81 -14.69 -4.20
C LEU A 63 -12.08 -14.30 -2.93
N ALA A 64 -10.86 -13.78 -3.07
CA ALA A 64 -10.14 -13.10 -2.00
C ALA A 64 -9.64 -11.73 -2.44
N VAL A 65 -9.45 -10.83 -1.48
CA VAL A 65 -8.79 -9.54 -1.70
C VAL A 65 -7.40 -9.59 -1.10
N LEU A 66 -6.37 -9.35 -1.90
CA LEU A 66 -4.98 -9.21 -1.44
C LEU A 66 -4.70 -7.74 -1.19
N VAL A 67 -4.41 -7.37 0.05
CA VAL A 67 -4.19 -5.99 0.48
C VAL A 67 -2.71 -5.75 0.74
N ILE A 68 -2.11 -4.77 0.03
CA ILE A 68 -0.71 -4.40 0.11
C ILE A 68 -0.56 -3.00 0.72
N HIS A 69 0.34 -2.91 1.69
CA HIS A 69 0.60 -1.71 2.49
C HIS A 69 1.28 -0.57 1.72
N GLY A 70 1.19 0.64 2.28
CA GLY A 70 1.89 1.84 1.81
C GLY A 70 3.32 1.97 2.32
N SER A 71 3.93 3.12 2.04
CA SER A 71 5.25 3.49 2.60
C SER A 71 5.19 3.55 4.11
N VAL A 72 6.28 3.15 4.77
CA VAL A 72 6.38 3.16 6.24
C VAL A 72 5.21 2.41 6.90
N GLY A 73 4.69 1.40 6.22
CA GLY A 73 3.56 0.59 6.66
C GLY A 73 3.89 -0.90 6.69
N ASN A 74 2.93 -1.67 7.14
CA ASN A 74 2.99 -3.13 7.18
C ASN A 74 1.56 -3.71 7.16
N TYR A 75 1.45 -5.04 7.15
CA TYR A 75 0.17 -5.73 7.06
C TYR A 75 -0.75 -5.56 8.29
N LEU A 76 -0.21 -5.13 9.45
CA LEU A 76 -0.96 -5.03 10.72
C LEU A 76 -1.44 -3.62 11.03
N THR A 77 -0.96 -2.59 10.33
CA THR A 77 -1.18 -1.19 10.71
C THR A 77 -2.03 -0.43 9.69
N GLY A 78 -2.78 0.54 10.20
CA GLY A 78 -3.52 1.51 9.41
C GLY A 78 -4.56 0.90 8.46
N MET A 79 -4.64 1.48 7.28
CA MET A 79 -5.63 1.16 6.26
C MET A 79 -5.63 -0.32 5.80
N PRO A 80 -4.50 -1.01 5.56
CA PRO A 80 -4.51 -2.41 5.13
C PRO A 80 -5.27 -3.34 6.07
N ARG A 81 -5.00 -3.26 7.37
CA ARG A 81 -5.71 -4.07 8.37
C ARG A 81 -7.19 -3.73 8.44
N ARG A 82 -7.52 -2.43 8.41
CA ARG A 82 -8.90 -1.96 8.48
C ARG A 82 -9.72 -2.48 7.30
N LEU A 83 -9.20 -2.36 6.10
CA LEU A 83 -9.81 -2.88 4.88
C LEU A 83 -10.06 -4.40 4.96
N ALA A 84 -9.04 -5.17 5.33
CA ALA A 84 -9.18 -6.62 5.41
C ALA A 84 -10.22 -7.06 6.44
N PHE A 85 -10.26 -6.39 7.58
CA PHE A 85 -11.24 -6.66 8.64
C PHE A 85 -12.68 -6.40 8.15
N HIS A 86 -12.94 -5.23 7.59
CA HIS A 86 -14.29 -4.87 7.12
C HIS A 86 -14.71 -5.68 5.89
N LEU A 87 -13.79 -6.01 4.98
CA LEU A 87 -14.07 -6.94 3.89
C LEU A 87 -14.53 -8.32 4.42
N ALA A 88 -13.90 -8.81 5.48
CA ALA A 88 -14.32 -10.07 6.10
C ALA A 88 -15.68 -9.97 6.81
N GLN A 89 -16.02 -8.82 7.42
CA GLN A 89 -17.34 -8.56 7.95
C GLN A 89 -18.42 -8.62 6.86
N GLU A 90 -18.10 -8.12 5.66
CA GLU A 90 -18.99 -8.13 4.49
C GLU A 90 -18.96 -9.47 3.71
N GLY A 91 -18.30 -10.50 4.26
CA GLY A 91 -18.32 -11.85 3.72
C GLY A 91 -17.26 -12.15 2.65
N TYR A 92 -16.23 -11.32 2.52
CA TYR A 92 -15.10 -11.52 1.61
C TYR A 92 -13.85 -11.97 2.37
N ALA A 93 -13.15 -12.99 1.88
CA ALA A 93 -11.83 -13.29 2.41
C ALA A 93 -10.84 -12.18 2.00
N ALA A 94 -9.97 -11.78 2.92
CA ALA A 94 -8.92 -10.80 2.66
C ALA A 94 -7.60 -11.24 3.28
N LEU A 95 -6.51 -11.09 2.53
CA LEU A 95 -5.15 -11.31 2.99
C LEU A 95 -4.43 -9.97 3.02
N THR A 96 -3.98 -9.54 4.20
CA THR A 96 -2.98 -8.48 4.30
C THR A 96 -1.60 -9.11 4.30
N ALA A 97 -0.68 -8.61 3.47
CA ALA A 97 0.64 -9.18 3.35
C ALA A 97 1.73 -8.10 3.45
N ASN A 98 2.84 -8.47 4.07
CA ASN A 98 4.05 -7.69 3.96
C ASN A 98 4.70 -7.88 2.60
N THR A 99 5.43 -6.86 2.22
CA THR A 99 6.42 -6.92 1.16
C THR A 99 7.79 -6.54 1.75
N ARG A 100 8.86 -6.72 0.98
CA ARG A 100 10.21 -6.22 1.36
C ARG A 100 10.26 -4.71 1.60
N MET A 101 9.21 -3.98 1.25
CA MET A 101 9.07 -2.55 1.51
C MET A 101 8.40 -2.25 2.87
N ALA A 102 8.10 -3.27 3.68
CA ALA A 102 7.53 -3.08 5.01
C ALA A 102 8.48 -2.33 5.94
N ASN A 103 7.91 -1.60 6.90
CA ASN A 103 8.67 -0.79 7.86
C ASN A 103 9.28 -1.59 9.02
N TYR A 104 9.33 -2.90 8.91
CA TYR A 104 10.02 -3.78 9.84
C TYR A 104 10.49 -5.07 9.14
N GLY A 105 11.31 -5.86 9.83
CA GLY A 105 11.85 -7.11 9.32
C GLY A 105 13.22 -6.95 8.67
N VAL A 106 13.69 -8.02 8.03
CA VAL A 106 15.06 -8.14 7.51
C VAL A 106 15.40 -7.06 6.48
N PHE A 107 14.42 -6.63 5.69
CA PHE A 107 14.62 -5.63 4.64
C PHE A 107 14.20 -4.22 5.03
N PHE A 108 13.96 -3.96 6.31
CA PHE A 108 13.60 -2.59 6.72
C PHE A 108 14.64 -1.58 6.23
N GLY A 109 14.18 -0.64 5.40
CA GLY A 109 15.03 0.38 4.78
C GLY A 109 15.94 -0.11 3.64
N THR A 110 15.99 -1.40 3.33
CA THR A 110 16.85 -2.00 2.30
C THR A 110 16.12 -2.66 1.15
N GLY A 111 14.80 -2.82 1.24
CA GLY A 111 13.97 -3.44 0.21
C GLY A 111 13.95 -2.65 -1.10
N LEU A 112 13.90 -3.33 -2.22
CA LEU A 112 13.80 -2.73 -3.56
C LEU A 112 12.38 -2.87 -4.09
N ILE A 113 11.78 -1.75 -4.51
CA ILE A 113 10.39 -1.73 -4.97
C ILE A 113 10.16 -2.58 -6.23
N ASP A 114 11.11 -2.65 -7.12
CA ASP A 114 11.06 -3.48 -8.33
C ASP A 114 11.07 -4.99 -8.01
N ARG A 115 11.58 -5.38 -6.84
CA ARG A 115 11.55 -6.75 -6.34
C ARG A 115 10.29 -7.09 -5.54
N ALA A 116 9.51 -6.10 -5.12
CA ALA A 116 8.25 -6.33 -4.39
C ALA A 116 7.23 -7.16 -5.20
N GLN A 117 7.40 -7.26 -6.51
CA GLN A 117 6.60 -8.14 -7.37
C GLN A 117 6.71 -9.62 -6.98
N LEU A 118 7.89 -10.06 -6.51
CA LEU A 118 8.09 -11.43 -6.04
C LEU A 118 7.29 -11.70 -4.76
N ASP A 119 7.14 -10.68 -3.93
CA ASP A 119 6.38 -10.75 -2.68
C ASP A 119 4.89 -10.87 -2.98
N ILE A 120 4.39 -10.05 -3.91
CA ILE A 120 2.99 -10.10 -4.36
C ILE A 120 2.70 -11.44 -5.06
N ALA A 121 3.62 -11.94 -5.90
CA ALA A 121 3.51 -13.25 -6.54
C ALA A 121 3.42 -14.37 -5.49
N GLY A 122 4.23 -14.32 -4.44
CA GLY A 122 4.15 -15.24 -3.30
C GLY A 122 2.78 -15.19 -2.60
N ALA A 123 2.23 -13.99 -2.36
CA ALA A 123 0.93 -13.81 -1.73
C ALA A 123 -0.23 -14.30 -2.62
N VAL A 124 -0.17 -14.05 -3.92
CA VAL A 124 -1.15 -14.58 -4.91
C VAL A 124 -1.10 -16.12 -4.90
N ARG A 125 0.10 -16.71 -4.94
CA ARG A 125 0.27 -18.16 -4.84
C ARG A 125 -0.30 -18.72 -3.53
N ALA A 126 -0.02 -18.09 -2.41
CA ALA A 126 -0.54 -18.51 -1.10
C ALA A 126 -2.07 -18.50 -1.03
N LEU A 127 -2.73 -17.56 -1.71
CA LEU A 127 -4.19 -17.54 -1.84
C LEU A 127 -4.70 -18.65 -2.76
N ARG A 128 -4.04 -18.89 -3.89
CA ARG A 128 -4.39 -20.00 -4.80
C ARG A 128 -4.33 -21.36 -4.11
N GLU A 129 -3.27 -21.63 -3.38
CA GLU A 129 -3.08 -22.86 -2.62
C GLU A 129 -4.18 -23.08 -1.56
N ARG A 130 -4.81 -22.00 -1.10
CA ARG A 130 -5.96 -22.03 -0.19
C ARG A 130 -7.32 -22.09 -0.90
N GLY A 131 -7.33 -22.29 -2.22
CA GLY A 131 -8.55 -22.47 -3.01
C GLY A 131 -9.18 -21.21 -3.57
N PHE A 132 -8.56 -20.04 -3.39
CA PHE A 132 -9.04 -18.80 -4.00
C PHE A 132 -8.59 -18.73 -5.47
N GLY A 133 -9.53 -18.96 -6.37
CA GLY A 133 -9.26 -18.91 -7.82
C GLY A 133 -9.56 -17.56 -8.45
N ARG A 134 -9.94 -16.58 -7.66
CA ARG A 134 -10.21 -15.19 -8.06
C ARG A 134 -9.64 -14.26 -7.00
N ILE A 135 -8.83 -13.31 -7.43
CA ILE A 135 -8.13 -12.40 -6.53
C ILE A 135 -8.35 -10.96 -7.01
N ILE A 136 -8.72 -10.08 -6.10
CA ILE A 136 -8.66 -8.64 -6.31
C ILE A 136 -7.37 -8.17 -5.65
N LEU A 137 -6.53 -7.46 -6.39
CA LEU A 137 -5.38 -6.78 -5.81
C LEU A 137 -5.83 -5.44 -5.27
N LEU A 138 -5.50 -5.15 -4.02
CA LEU A 138 -5.76 -3.86 -3.40
C LEU A 138 -4.46 -3.27 -2.88
N GLY A 139 -4.13 -2.06 -3.32
CA GLY A 139 -2.95 -1.33 -2.86
C GLY A 139 -3.32 -0.04 -2.16
N TYR A 140 -2.61 0.28 -1.08
CA TYR A 140 -2.71 1.56 -0.39
C TYR A 140 -1.44 2.37 -0.61
N SER A 141 -1.55 3.63 -1.05
CA SER A 141 -0.43 4.55 -1.28
C SER A 141 0.66 3.90 -2.16
N MET A 142 1.89 3.71 -1.69
CA MET A 142 2.94 2.97 -2.40
C MET A 142 2.49 1.57 -2.84
N GLY A 143 1.64 0.91 -2.05
CA GLY A 143 1.05 -0.39 -2.40
C GLY A 143 0.26 -0.34 -3.70
N SER A 144 -0.38 0.78 -4.00
CA SER A 144 -1.11 0.99 -5.25
C SER A 144 -0.19 0.92 -6.47
N THR A 145 1.00 1.52 -6.38
CA THR A 145 2.04 1.42 -7.42
C THR A 145 2.50 -0.04 -7.59
N MET A 146 2.77 -0.73 -6.47
CA MET A 146 3.27 -2.11 -6.50
C MET A 146 2.26 -3.09 -7.10
N VAL A 147 0.97 -3.02 -6.73
CA VAL A 147 -0.04 -3.92 -7.30
C VAL A 147 -0.35 -3.61 -8.76
N SER A 148 -0.31 -2.33 -9.16
CA SER A 148 -0.48 -1.92 -10.55
C SER A 148 0.67 -2.42 -11.42
N GLN A 149 1.91 -2.30 -10.95
CA GLN A 149 3.09 -2.84 -11.62
C GLN A 149 3.01 -4.36 -11.75
N TYR A 150 2.68 -5.06 -10.66
CA TYR A 150 2.56 -6.52 -10.67
C TYR A 150 1.53 -6.99 -11.71
N GLN A 151 0.33 -6.41 -11.70
CA GLN A 151 -0.71 -6.75 -12.67
C GLN A 151 -0.31 -6.43 -14.10
N ALA A 152 0.32 -5.28 -14.34
CA ALA A 152 0.75 -4.85 -15.67
C ALA A 152 1.86 -5.72 -16.27
N VAL A 153 2.72 -6.29 -15.43
CA VAL A 153 3.88 -7.09 -15.88
C VAL A 153 3.55 -8.57 -16.00
N HIS A 154 2.74 -9.11 -15.08
CA HIS A 154 2.54 -10.56 -14.96
C HIS A 154 1.19 -11.03 -15.49
N GLU A 155 0.18 -10.18 -15.52
CA GLU A 155 -1.19 -10.49 -15.96
C GLU A 155 -1.71 -11.85 -15.46
N PRO A 156 -1.60 -12.16 -14.15
CA PRO A 156 -1.97 -13.48 -13.65
C PRO A 156 -3.47 -13.72 -13.82
N PRO A 157 -3.87 -14.89 -14.37
CA PRO A 157 -5.27 -15.15 -14.74
C PRO A 157 -6.23 -15.20 -13.55
N GLU A 158 -5.70 -15.35 -12.34
CA GLU A 158 -6.48 -15.32 -11.11
C GLU A 158 -6.90 -13.89 -10.72
N VAL A 159 -6.16 -12.88 -11.14
CA VAL A 159 -6.49 -11.49 -10.80
C VAL A 159 -7.62 -11.01 -11.68
N VAL A 160 -8.71 -10.61 -11.02
CA VAL A 160 -9.97 -10.22 -11.68
C VAL A 160 -10.27 -8.73 -11.55
N GLY A 161 -9.43 -7.98 -10.83
CA GLY A 161 -9.55 -6.53 -10.67
C GLY A 161 -8.43 -5.96 -9.82
N VAL A 162 -8.20 -4.66 -9.95
CA VAL A 162 -7.26 -3.88 -9.15
C VAL A 162 -8.02 -2.74 -8.49
N CYS A 163 -7.88 -2.61 -7.18
CA CYS A 163 -8.37 -1.47 -6.41
C CYS A 163 -7.18 -0.73 -5.80
N THR A 164 -7.18 0.58 -5.88
CA THR A 164 -6.09 1.40 -5.36
C THR A 164 -6.64 2.54 -4.51
N ILE A 165 -5.99 2.81 -3.40
CA ILE A 165 -6.38 3.85 -2.44
C ILE A 165 -5.20 4.79 -2.26
N ALA A 166 -5.45 6.11 -2.36
CA ALA A 166 -4.41 7.14 -2.34
C ALA A 166 -3.26 6.81 -3.32
N HIS A 167 -3.61 6.56 -4.58
CA HIS A 167 -2.67 6.11 -5.61
C HIS A 167 -1.84 7.28 -6.15
N PRO A 168 -0.53 7.35 -5.92
CA PRO A 168 0.31 8.40 -6.47
C PRO A 168 0.59 8.17 -7.95
N LEU A 169 0.60 9.23 -8.74
CA LEU A 169 1.06 9.18 -10.13
C LEU A 169 2.55 8.81 -10.21
N SER A 170 3.34 9.30 -9.23
CA SER A 170 4.77 9.11 -9.10
C SER A 170 5.17 9.14 -7.64
N LEU A 171 5.80 8.06 -7.13
CA LEU A 171 6.33 8.04 -5.76
C LEU A 171 7.45 9.07 -5.56
N PRO A 172 8.40 9.28 -6.49
CA PRO A 172 9.39 10.35 -6.37
C PRO A 172 8.77 11.73 -6.18
N GLN A 173 7.76 12.07 -6.99
CA GLN A 173 7.10 13.38 -6.91
C GLN A 173 6.27 13.51 -5.62
N SER A 174 5.58 12.46 -5.20
CA SER A 174 4.81 12.46 -3.96
C SER A 174 5.72 12.65 -2.74
N LEU A 175 6.87 11.94 -2.68
CA LEU A 175 7.84 12.14 -1.62
C LEU A 175 8.44 13.55 -1.62
N ARG A 176 8.80 14.05 -2.80
CA ARG A 176 9.33 15.41 -2.94
C ARG A 176 8.36 16.43 -2.37
N ARG A 177 7.06 16.38 -2.74
CA ARG A 177 6.02 17.26 -2.18
C ARG A 177 5.89 17.12 -0.66
N ARG A 178 5.95 15.88 -0.15
CA ARG A 178 5.89 15.63 1.30
C ARG A 178 7.05 16.31 2.02
N TRP A 179 8.27 16.15 1.53
CA TRP A 179 9.45 16.71 2.17
C TRP A 179 9.52 18.24 2.02
N GLU A 180 9.07 18.78 0.90
CA GLU A 180 8.96 20.24 0.72
C GLU A 180 7.89 20.84 1.64
N ARG A 181 6.77 20.14 1.86
CA ARG A 181 5.67 20.62 2.71
C ARG A 181 5.97 20.52 4.20
N PHE A 182 6.51 19.41 4.64
CA PHE A 182 6.72 19.11 6.06
C PHE A 182 8.17 19.29 6.53
N GLY A 183 9.06 19.53 5.60
CA GLY A 183 10.50 19.56 5.83
C GLY A 183 11.14 18.18 5.87
N SER A 184 12.44 18.14 5.66
CA SER A 184 13.28 16.95 5.82
C SER A 184 14.73 17.35 6.02
N ILE A 185 15.50 16.52 6.72
CA ILE A 185 16.93 16.65 6.91
C ILE A 185 17.57 15.29 6.60
N PRO A 186 18.34 15.19 5.50
CA PRO A 186 18.57 16.19 4.45
C PRO A 186 17.31 16.49 3.62
N SER A 187 17.31 17.58 2.87
CA SER A 187 16.26 17.91 1.91
C SER A 187 16.27 16.94 0.73
N TYR A 188 15.17 16.88 -0.04
CA TYR A 188 15.06 16.01 -1.21
C TYR A 188 16.20 16.25 -2.23
N ASN A 189 16.53 17.52 -2.50
CA ASN A 189 17.55 17.86 -3.46
C ASN A 189 18.97 17.50 -2.94
N GLU A 190 19.23 17.69 -1.66
CA GLU A 190 20.49 17.24 -1.04
C GLU A 190 20.62 15.73 -1.11
N MET A 191 19.53 14.98 -0.85
CA MET A 191 19.52 13.53 -1.01
C MET A 191 19.83 13.10 -2.43
N CYS A 192 19.19 13.72 -3.43
CA CYS A 192 19.51 13.44 -4.83
C CYS A 192 20.99 13.65 -5.13
N THR A 193 21.58 14.75 -4.65
CA THR A 193 22.99 15.07 -4.88
C THR A 193 23.94 14.09 -4.19
N ILE A 194 23.64 13.70 -2.94
CA ILE A 194 24.44 12.75 -2.18
C ILE A 194 24.42 11.38 -2.86
N ILE A 195 23.23 10.91 -3.21
CA ILE A 195 23.03 9.56 -3.72
C ILE A 195 23.50 9.43 -5.17
N SER A 196 23.26 10.42 -6.04
CA SER A 196 23.72 10.35 -7.43
C SER A 196 25.23 10.13 -7.51
N ARG A 197 26.02 10.83 -6.68
CA ARG A 197 27.48 10.64 -6.59
C ARG A 197 27.85 9.22 -6.13
N GLN A 198 27.06 8.62 -5.24
CA GLN A 198 27.27 7.24 -4.80
C GLN A 198 26.94 6.23 -5.91
N MET A 199 25.87 6.50 -6.67
CA MET A 199 25.40 5.64 -7.75
C MET A 199 26.28 5.72 -9.01
N GLU A 200 27.05 6.79 -9.22
CA GLU A 200 28.07 6.89 -10.28
C GLU A 200 29.13 5.76 -10.22
N GLY A 201 29.36 5.20 -9.03
CA GLY A 201 30.23 4.04 -8.81
C GLY A 201 29.62 2.68 -9.16
N GLY A 202 28.38 2.66 -9.68
CA GLY A 202 27.63 1.45 -9.99
C GLY A 202 26.68 1.02 -8.87
N ASP A 203 25.79 0.06 -9.20
CA ASP A 203 24.76 -0.47 -8.30
C ASP A 203 25.34 -1.63 -7.44
N ASP A 204 26.42 -1.35 -6.68
CA ASP A 204 27.07 -2.31 -5.82
C ASP A 204 26.45 -2.33 -4.41
N PRO A 205 25.80 -3.41 -3.99
CA PRO A 205 25.19 -3.53 -2.67
C PRO A 205 26.18 -3.35 -1.52
N GLU A 206 27.46 -3.71 -1.68
CA GLU A 206 28.47 -3.58 -0.64
C GLU A 206 28.86 -2.12 -0.38
N ARG A 207 28.61 -1.24 -1.34
CA ARG A 207 28.79 0.21 -1.21
C ARG A 207 27.57 0.93 -0.68
N ASP A 208 26.46 0.21 -0.52
CA ASP A 208 25.21 0.81 -0.06
C ASP A 208 25.37 1.30 1.39
N ARG A 209 24.98 2.52 1.64
CA ARG A 209 25.08 3.15 2.95
C ARG A 209 23.70 3.43 3.50
N ILE A 210 23.57 3.38 4.81
CA ILE A 210 22.32 3.72 5.49
C ILE A 210 22.25 5.24 5.66
N ILE A 211 21.10 5.79 5.34
CA ILE A 211 20.73 7.17 5.57
C ILE A 211 19.57 7.20 6.56
N ILE A 212 19.65 8.11 7.48
CA ILE A 212 18.53 8.44 8.36
C ILE A 212 18.01 9.81 7.93
N VAL A 213 16.80 9.86 7.43
CA VAL A 213 16.12 11.11 7.11
C VAL A 213 15.20 11.45 8.26
N ARG A 214 15.42 12.60 8.87
CA ARG A 214 14.49 13.16 9.85
C ARG A 214 13.51 14.08 9.14
N ARG A 215 12.23 13.88 9.37
CA ARG A 215 11.22 14.84 8.96
C ARG A 215 11.16 15.96 10.00
N ALA A 216 11.34 17.18 9.54
CA ALA A 216 11.08 18.34 10.36
C ALA A 216 9.58 18.65 10.25
N THR A 217 8.88 18.41 11.32
CA THR A 217 7.55 18.89 11.73
C THR A 217 6.52 19.31 10.69
N GLY A 218 5.48 18.52 10.52
CA GLY A 218 4.15 19.01 10.17
C GLY A 218 3.25 19.03 11.42
N PRO A 219 2.15 19.75 11.43
CA PRO A 219 1.23 19.83 12.56
C PRO A 219 0.56 18.52 12.94
N THR A 220 0.61 17.53 12.07
CA THR A 220 -0.02 16.21 12.23
C THR A 220 0.99 15.06 12.35
N GLU A 221 2.29 15.36 12.24
CA GLU A 221 3.34 14.35 12.28
C GLU A 221 4.22 14.55 13.52
N HIS A 222 4.73 13.44 14.06
CA HIS A 222 5.65 13.52 15.19
C HIS A 222 6.94 14.23 14.78
N PRO A 223 7.41 15.22 15.57
CA PRO A 223 8.59 16.01 15.21
C PRO A 223 9.88 15.19 15.09
N GLU A 224 9.86 14.00 15.59
CA GLU A 224 11.02 13.09 15.63
C GLU A 224 10.91 11.92 14.66
N ASP A 225 9.94 11.96 13.76
CA ASP A 225 9.80 10.93 12.73
C ASP A 225 11.10 10.81 11.91
N ALA A 226 11.62 9.60 11.85
CA ALA A 226 12.77 9.27 11.05
C ALA A 226 12.43 8.16 10.05
N GLU A 227 12.93 8.32 8.85
CA GLU A 227 12.89 7.27 7.83
C GLU A 227 14.31 6.74 7.64
N ILE A 228 14.46 5.42 7.61
CA ILE A 228 15.74 4.75 7.41
C ILE A 228 15.73 4.14 6.01
N TRP A 229 16.75 4.50 5.23
CA TRP A 229 16.92 4.04 3.86
C TRP A 229 18.37 3.69 3.60
N THR A 230 18.61 2.69 2.75
CA THR A 230 19.88 2.64 2.06
C THR A 230 19.86 3.58 0.86
N TYR A 231 21.01 4.01 0.38
CA TYR A 231 21.14 4.87 -0.80
C TYR A 231 20.47 4.22 -2.01
N ARG A 232 20.72 2.94 -2.21
CA ARG A 232 20.14 2.16 -3.30
C ARG A 232 18.61 2.07 -3.23
N THR A 233 18.06 1.73 -2.05
CA THR A 233 16.60 1.66 -1.86
C THR A 233 15.95 3.00 -2.12
N TRP A 234 16.51 4.07 -1.57
CA TRP A 234 15.99 5.41 -1.79
C TRP A 234 16.02 5.78 -3.27
N TRP A 235 17.16 5.59 -3.97
CA TRP A 235 17.31 5.91 -5.39
C TRP A 235 16.32 5.16 -6.26
N LYS A 236 16.21 3.85 -6.06
CA LYS A 236 15.34 2.98 -6.86
C LYS A 236 13.84 3.16 -6.58
N SER A 237 13.47 3.76 -5.45
CA SER A 237 12.06 3.94 -5.07
C SER A 237 11.61 5.41 -5.00
N ARG A 238 12.54 6.34 -4.80
CA ARG A 238 12.25 7.76 -4.52
C ARG A 238 13.11 8.72 -5.36
N GLY A 239 14.18 8.25 -5.94
CA GLY A 239 15.05 9.05 -6.80
C GLY A 239 14.35 9.43 -8.11
N PRO A 240 14.88 10.44 -8.83
CA PRO A 240 14.26 10.94 -10.06
C PRO A 240 14.22 9.89 -11.20
N GLU A 241 15.05 8.85 -11.13
CA GLU A 241 15.15 7.77 -12.12
C GLU A 241 14.44 6.48 -11.68
N ALA A 242 13.61 6.52 -10.64
CA ALA A 242 12.92 5.36 -10.10
C ALA A 242 11.73 4.94 -10.98
N LEU A 243 12.02 4.37 -12.15
CA LEU A 243 11.01 4.03 -13.17
C LEU A 243 9.95 3.04 -12.68
N SER A 244 10.31 2.11 -11.81
CA SER A 244 9.37 1.15 -11.20
C SER A 244 8.37 1.84 -10.26
N ALA A 245 8.74 3.00 -9.73
CA ALA A 245 7.94 3.81 -8.82
C ALA A 245 7.01 4.82 -9.53
N GLU A 246 6.94 4.77 -10.87
CA GLU A 246 6.11 5.64 -11.72
C GLU A 246 4.81 4.93 -12.10
N SER A 247 3.73 5.17 -11.37
CA SER A 247 2.43 4.50 -11.58
C SER A 247 1.84 4.78 -12.97
N ARG A 248 2.11 5.97 -13.54
CA ARG A 248 1.70 6.31 -14.91
C ARG A 248 2.19 5.34 -15.97
N ARG A 249 3.26 4.58 -15.72
CA ARG A 249 3.78 3.56 -16.63
C ARG A 249 2.96 2.27 -16.61
N TRP A 250 2.29 2.01 -15.50
CA TRP A 250 1.65 0.73 -15.22
C TRP A 250 0.15 0.73 -15.48
N VAL A 251 -0.54 1.82 -15.07
CA VAL A 251 -2.00 1.85 -15.14
C VAL A 251 -2.56 1.73 -16.55
N GLY A 252 -1.88 2.29 -17.56
CA GLY A 252 -2.24 2.15 -18.97
C GLY A 252 -2.07 0.73 -19.54
N LEU A 253 -1.39 -0.15 -18.81
CA LEU A 253 -1.18 -1.55 -19.20
C LEU A 253 -2.16 -2.51 -18.53
N LEU A 254 -3.04 -2.03 -17.66
CA LEU A 254 -4.00 -2.87 -16.95
C LEU A 254 -5.08 -3.41 -17.92
N ARG A 255 -5.35 -4.72 -17.82
CA ARG A 255 -6.37 -5.42 -18.64
C ARG A 255 -7.50 -6.00 -17.81
N VAL A 256 -7.62 -5.56 -16.56
CA VAL A 256 -8.68 -5.90 -15.61
C VAL A 256 -9.33 -4.63 -15.08
N PRO A 257 -10.57 -4.66 -14.57
CA PRO A 257 -11.22 -3.51 -13.96
C PRO A 257 -10.37 -2.83 -12.90
N LEU A 258 -10.32 -1.50 -12.92
CA LEU A 258 -9.56 -0.65 -12.01
C LEU A 258 -10.49 0.25 -11.20
N ALA A 259 -10.33 0.28 -9.86
CA ALA A 259 -10.84 1.34 -9.01
C ALA A 259 -9.70 2.22 -8.49
N LEU A 260 -9.95 3.52 -8.49
CA LEU A 260 -9.11 4.56 -7.92
C LEU A 260 -9.93 5.28 -6.85
N ILE A 261 -9.63 5.05 -5.58
CA ILE A 261 -10.26 5.74 -4.44
C ILE A 261 -9.23 6.73 -3.90
N GLN A 262 -9.51 8.01 -4.08
CA GLN A 262 -8.58 9.09 -3.78
C GLN A 262 -9.11 9.98 -2.65
N ALA A 263 -8.22 10.55 -1.89
CA ALA A 263 -8.56 11.56 -0.91
C ALA A 263 -8.62 12.94 -1.60
N ALA A 264 -9.72 13.68 -1.41
CA ALA A 264 -9.93 14.95 -2.10
C ALA A 264 -8.96 16.05 -1.65
N ASP A 265 -8.59 16.05 -0.37
CA ASP A 265 -7.70 17.04 0.23
C ASP A 265 -6.29 16.49 0.49
N ASP A 266 -5.86 15.51 -0.31
CA ASP A 266 -4.52 14.92 -0.18
C ASP A 266 -3.43 15.91 -0.59
N PRO A 267 -2.58 16.35 0.36
CA PRO A 267 -1.51 17.30 0.05
C PRO A 267 -0.34 16.65 -0.71
N LEU A 268 -0.28 15.33 -0.76
CA LEU A 268 0.81 14.56 -1.38
C LEU A 268 0.44 14.08 -2.78
N ILE A 269 -0.86 13.84 -3.00
CA ILE A 269 -1.42 13.32 -4.25
C ILE A 269 -2.59 14.23 -4.66
N PRO A 270 -2.31 15.32 -5.38
CA PRO A 270 -3.35 16.26 -5.81
C PRO A 270 -4.41 15.57 -6.69
N GLN A 271 -5.66 16.02 -6.59
CA GLN A 271 -6.78 15.46 -7.36
C GLN A 271 -6.49 15.26 -8.87
N PRO A 272 -5.81 16.19 -9.59
CA PRO A 272 -5.49 15.97 -11.01
C PRO A 272 -4.67 14.70 -11.28
N GLU A 273 -3.90 14.19 -10.31
CA GLU A 273 -3.15 12.94 -10.49
C GLU A 273 -4.09 11.73 -10.58
N GLY A 274 -5.14 11.67 -9.76
CA GLY A 274 -6.15 10.62 -9.83
C GLY A 274 -6.90 10.62 -11.17
N ALA A 275 -7.30 11.81 -11.63
CA ALA A 275 -7.95 11.97 -12.93
C ALA A 275 -7.02 11.56 -14.09
N LEU A 276 -5.73 11.90 -14.02
CA LEU A 276 -4.75 11.50 -15.02
C LEU A 276 -4.52 9.98 -15.02
N LEU A 277 -4.43 9.35 -13.85
CA LEU A 277 -4.33 7.89 -13.77
C LEU A 277 -5.55 7.20 -14.39
N ALA A 278 -6.76 7.71 -14.13
CA ALA A 278 -7.98 7.18 -14.73
C ALA A 278 -7.96 7.33 -16.26
N THR A 279 -7.57 8.48 -16.77
CA THR A 279 -7.43 8.73 -18.23
C THR A 279 -6.41 7.77 -18.86
N LEU A 280 -5.22 7.63 -18.28
CA LEU A 280 -4.19 6.72 -18.78
C LEU A 280 -4.66 5.26 -18.81
N ALA A 281 -5.40 4.83 -17.78
CA ALA A 281 -5.97 3.48 -17.75
C ALA A 281 -7.02 3.28 -18.85
N GLN A 282 -7.91 4.24 -19.07
CA GLN A 282 -8.95 4.20 -20.11
C GLN A 282 -8.32 4.17 -21.51
N GLU A 283 -7.42 5.09 -21.79
CA GLU A 283 -6.71 5.16 -23.08
C GLU A 283 -5.87 3.90 -23.33
N GLY A 284 -5.32 3.32 -22.28
CA GLY A 284 -4.57 2.06 -22.35
C GLY A 284 -5.43 0.83 -22.61
N GLY A 285 -6.75 0.91 -22.53
CA GLY A 285 -7.69 -0.18 -22.79
C GLY A 285 -8.08 -0.98 -21.55
N CYS A 286 -7.98 -0.40 -20.36
CA CYS A 286 -8.57 -0.97 -19.14
C CYS A 286 -10.09 -1.14 -19.35
N PRO A 287 -10.67 -2.35 -19.10
CA PRO A 287 -12.06 -2.62 -19.48
C PRO A 287 -13.08 -1.80 -18.70
N GLU A 288 -12.72 -1.33 -17.51
CA GLU A 288 -13.56 -0.49 -16.66
C GLU A 288 -12.67 0.30 -15.71
N VAL A 289 -12.91 1.60 -15.59
CA VAL A 289 -12.22 2.49 -14.65
C VAL A 289 -13.24 3.21 -13.79
N HIS A 290 -13.16 3.01 -12.48
CA HIS A 290 -13.91 3.73 -11.46
C HIS A 290 -12.98 4.69 -10.75
N LEU A 291 -13.36 5.96 -10.68
CA LEU A 291 -12.63 6.99 -9.92
C LEU A 291 -13.58 7.62 -8.93
N GLU A 292 -13.21 7.60 -7.66
CA GLU A 292 -13.98 8.20 -6.56
C GLU A 292 -13.06 9.03 -5.68
N TYR A 293 -13.53 10.20 -5.28
CA TYR A 293 -12.87 11.09 -4.32
C TYR A 293 -13.65 11.10 -3.01
N ILE A 294 -12.94 10.87 -1.92
CA ILE A 294 -13.50 11.02 -0.56
C ILE A 294 -13.28 12.46 -0.13
N GLU A 295 -14.36 13.22 -0.09
CA GLU A 295 -14.35 14.64 0.26
C GLU A 295 -13.85 14.86 1.69
N GLY A 296 -13.05 15.89 1.89
CA GLY A 296 -12.46 16.23 3.18
C GLY A 296 -11.33 15.30 3.66
N ALA A 297 -11.07 14.21 2.95
CA ALA A 297 -10.05 13.25 3.35
C ALA A 297 -8.64 13.74 2.97
N ASN A 298 -7.69 13.53 3.89
CA ASN A 298 -6.26 13.68 3.65
C ASN A 298 -5.62 12.36 3.19
N HIS A 299 -4.29 12.32 3.01
CA HIS A 299 -3.56 11.14 2.54
C HIS A 299 -3.79 9.88 3.39
N THR A 300 -3.97 10.02 4.69
CA THR A 300 -4.18 8.92 5.65
C THR A 300 -5.65 8.63 5.89
N PHE A 301 -6.54 9.41 5.28
CA PHE A 301 -8.00 9.36 5.49
C PHE A 301 -8.40 9.56 6.94
N ASP A 302 -7.66 10.40 7.69
CA ASP A 302 -7.93 10.64 9.10
C ASP A 302 -9.36 11.19 9.30
N GLY A 303 -10.18 10.42 10.02
CA GLY A 303 -11.60 10.72 10.24
C GLY A 303 -12.53 10.29 9.09
N HIS A 304 -11.99 9.85 7.94
CA HIS A 304 -12.69 9.39 6.73
C HIS A 304 -12.29 7.95 6.36
N GLU A 305 -11.70 7.20 7.30
CA GLU A 305 -11.20 5.86 7.00
C GLU A 305 -12.32 4.90 6.62
N LEU A 306 -13.50 5.06 7.24
CA LEU A 306 -14.67 4.23 6.92
C LEU A 306 -15.27 4.59 5.56
N ASP A 307 -15.25 5.86 5.16
CA ASP A 307 -15.72 6.26 3.84
C ASP A 307 -14.89 5.58 2.74
N ALA A 308 -13.56 5.54 2.88
CA ALA A 308 -12.68 4.83 1.95
C ALA A 308 -12.89 3.30 1.98
N VAL A 309 -13.17 2.74 3.15
CA VAL A 309 -13.50 1.31 3.30
C VAL A 309 -14.81 0.99 2.60
N ASP A 310 -15.86 1.80 2.81
CA ASP A 310 -17.18 1.59 2.23
C ASP A 310 -17.16 1.70 0.71
N ALA A 311 -16.47 2.71 0.15
CA ALA A 311 -16.23 2.84 -1.28
C ALA A 311 -15.53 1.60 -1.86
N THR A 312 -14.52 1.09 -1.16
CA THR A 312 -13.80 -0.14 -1.54
C THR A 312 -14.73 -1.36 -1.56
N ILE A 313 -15.49 -1.56 -0.49
CA ILE A 313 -16.41 -2.70 -0.33
C ILE A 313 -17.50 -2.65 -1.39
N GLN A 314 -18.05 -1.47 -1.66
CA GLN A 314 -19.04 -1.27 -2.70
C GLN A 314 -18.52 -1.72 -4.06
N TRP A 315 -17.33 -1.26 -4.45
CA TRP A 315 -16.72 -1.65 -5.72
C TRP A 315 -16.41 -3.15 -5.80
N VAL A 316 -15.85 -3.75 -4.74
CA VAL A 316 -15.59 -5.20 -4.65
C VAL A 316 -16.89 -5.99 -4.82
N THR A 317 -17.96 -5.56 -4.16
CA THR A 317 -19.28 -6.19 -4.22
C THR A 317 -19.86 -6.13 -5.63
N ASP A 318 -19.78 -5.00 -6.30
CA ASP A 318 -20.29 -4.83 -7.65
C ASP A 318 -19.49 -5.67 -8.66
N LEU A 319 -18.18 -5.73 -8.53
CA LEU A 319 -17.34 -6.60 -9.35
C LEU A 319 -17.67 -8.09 -9.13
N ALA A 320 -17.86 -8.52 -7.89
CA ALA A 320 -18.24 -9.89 -7.55
C ALA A 320 -19.61 -10.28 -8.12
N ARG A 321 -20.60 -9.38 -8.03
CA ARG A 321 -21.97 -9.60 -8.56
C ARG A 321 -21.96 -9.76 -10.08
N ARG A 322 -21.26 -8.90 -10.81
CA ARG A 322 -21.15 -8.96 -12.28
C ARG A 322 -20.55 -10.29 -12.74
N ALA A 323 -19.49 -10.71 -12.12
CA ALA A 323 -18.84 -11.99 -12.45
C ALA A 323 -19.75 -13.22 -12.21
N ARG A 324 -20.63 -13.17 -11.20
CA ARG A 324 -21.64 -14.22 -10.96
C ARG A 324 -22.72 -14.22 -12.05
N ALA A 325 -23.19 -13.04 -12.45
CA ALA A 325 -24.22 -12.92 -13.50
C ALA A 325 -23.71 -13.50 -14.84
N VAL A 326 -22.47 -13.24 -15.22
CA VAL A 326 -21.86 -13.82 -16.43
C VAL A 326 -21.78 -15.35 -16.35
N ARG A 327 -21.33 -15.92 -15.23
CA ARG A 327 -21.27 -17.38 -15.04
C ARG A 327 -22.64 -18.04 -15.09
N ARG A 328 -23.67 -17.41 -14.53
CA ARG A 328 -25.04 -17.94 -14.57
C ARG A 328 -25.55 -18.00 -16.00
N ARG A 329 -25.32 -16.95 -16.80
CA ARG A 329 -25.70 -16.90 -18.22
C ARG A 329 -24.98 -17.96 -19.06
N LEU A 330 -23.70 -18.21 -18.81
CA LEU A 330 -22.92 -19.24 -19.50
C LEU A 330 -23.40 -20.66 -19.17
N ARG A 331 -23.74 -20.94 -17.91
CA ARG A 331 -24.29 -22.25 -17.52
C ARG A 331 -25.67 -22.56 -18.16
N ILE A 332 -26.51 -21.54 -18.33
CA ILE A 332 -27.83 -21.69 -18.98
C ILE A 332 -27.69 -21.94 -20.48
N ARG A 333 -26.58 -21.55 -21.13
CA ARG A 333 -26.36 -21.78 -22.57
C ARG A 333 -25.71 -23.13 -22.90
N ILE A 334 -25.19 -23.83 -21.93
CA ILE A 334 -24.46 -25.12 -22.11
C ILE A 334 -25.28 -26.31 -21.59
N GLY A 335 -26.32 -26.07 -20.80
CA GLY A 335 -27.29 -27.08 -20.36
C GLY A 335 -28.61 -26.93 -21.10
#